data_8bad0fc9ffe47e13bf64e198f2d63326
#
_entry.id   8bad0fc9ffe47e13bf64e198f2d63326
#
_cell.length_a   1.000
_cell.length_b   1.000
_cell.length_c   1.000
_cell.angle_alpha   90.00
_cell.angle_beta   90.00
_cell.angle_gamma   90.00
#
_symmetry.space_group_name_H-M   'P 1'
#
loop_
_entity.id
_entity.type
_entity.pdbx_description
1 polymer ?
#
loop_
_entity_poly.entity_id
_entity_poly.type
_entity_poly.pdbx_seq_one_letter_code
_entity_poly.pdbx_strand_id
1 'polypeptide(L)' 'MKDLVIDLRSDTITVPTKEMLAYMFDANVGDDVWEEDQTVKDLESRLATLFSHEAALFCPSGTMTNQIAIRVHTKIGD' A
#
# COMPACT_ATOMS: atom_id res chain seq x y z
N MET A 1 12.77 20.12 -23.54
CA MET A 1 11.68 20.16 -22.54
C MET A 1 10.65 19.11 -22.89
N LYS A 2 10.27 18.32 -21.91
CA LYS A 2 9.24 17.32 -22.15
C LYS A 2 7.88 17.97 -22.22
N ASP A 3 7.06 17.56 -23.17
CA ASP A 3 5.68 17.99 -23.22
C ASP A 3 4.92 17.47 -22.00
N LEU A 4 4.07 18.31 -21.45
CA LEU A 4 3.19 17.90 -20.35
C LEU A 4 2.04 17.07 -20.91
N VAL A 5 1.96 15.83 -20.49
CA VAL A 5 0.86 14.93 -20.83
C VAL A 5 0.06 14.64 -19.58
N ILE A 6 -1.24 14.87 -19.66
CA ILE A 6 -2.18 14.52 -18.58
C ILE A 6 -2.84 13.21 -19.00
N ASP A 7 -2.56 12.13 -18.25
CA ASP A 7 -3.08 10.81 -18.56
C ASP A 7 -3.91 10.30 -17.36
N LEU A 8 -5.19 10.14 -17.58
CA LEU A 8 -6.14 9.73 -16.54
C LEU A 8 -6.67 8.31 -16.76
N ARG A 9 -5.94 7.48 -17.52
CA ARG A 9 -6.38 6.10 -17.79
C ARG A 9 -6.44 5.24 -16.53
N SER A 10 -5.43 5.33 -15.69
CA SER A 10 -5.30 4.49 -14.51
C SER A 10 -4.22 5.05 -13.57
N ASP A 11 -4.42 4.84 -12.29
CA ASP A 11 -3.39 5.12 -11.30
C ASP A 11 -2.11 4.30 -11.52
N THR A 12 -2.24 3.14 -12.14
CA THR A 12 -1.11 2.24 -12.39
C THR A 12 -0.03 2.80 -13.30
N ILE A 13 -0.33 3.86 -14.07
CA ILE A 13 0.66 4.52 -14.91
C ILE A 13 1.50 5.54 -14.16
N THR A 14 1.14 5.86 -12.93
CA THR A 14 1.92 6.81 -12.13
C THR A 14 3.25 6.19 -11.70
N VAL A 15 4.23 7.04 -11.52
CA VAL A 15 5.57 6.61 -11.08
C VAL A 15 5.94 7.34 -9.80
N PRO A 16 6.82 6.77 -8.97
CA PRO A 16 7.24 7.44 -7.74
C PRO A 16 8.03 8.71 -8.04
N THR A 17 7.90 9.69 -7.16
CA THR A 17 8.73 10.90 -7.19
C THR A 17 10.16 10.58 -6.76
N LYS A 18 11.08 11.53 -6.98
CA LYS A 18 12.46 11.39 -6.52
C LYS A 18 12.53 11.21 -5.01
N GLU A 19 11.70 11.95 -4.28
CA GLU A 19 11.62 11.84 -2.82
C GLU A 19 11.12 10.47 -2.37
N MET A 20 10.14 9.92 -3.05
CA MET A 20 9.65 8.56 -2.78
C MET A 20 10.75 7.53 -3.02
N LEU A 21 11.49 7.65 -4.13
CA LEU A 21 12.57 6.73 -4.45
C LEU A 21 13.70 6.80 -3.42
N ALA A 22 14.06 8.01 -2.96
CA ALA A 22 15.06 8.20 -1.93
C ALA A 22 14.62 7.57 -0.61
N TYR A 23 13.36 7.74 -0.23
CA TYR A 23 12.79 7.13 0.96
C TYR A 23 12.85 5.59 0.89
N MET A 24 12.50 5.03 -0.28
CA MET A 24 12.58 3.59 -0.51
C MET A 24 14.01 3.07 -0.38
N PHE A 25 14.97 3.80 -0.95
CA PHE A 25 16.38 3.40 -0.90
C PHE A 25 16.92 3.33 0.53
N ASP A 26 16.51 4.26 1.38
CA ASP A 26 16.99 4.37 2.76
C ASP A 26 16.12 3.58 3.75
N ALA A 27 15.05 2.93 3.31
CA ALA A 27 14.12 2.26 4.20
C ALA A 27 14.74 1.03 4.86
N ASN A 28 14.40 0.84 6.14
CA ASN A 28 14.72 -0.39 6.84
C ASN A 28 13.77 -1.49 6.39
N VAL A 29 14.33 -2.61 5.99
CA VAL A 29 13.55 -3.76 5.51
C VAL A 29 13.82 -4.97 6.38
N GLY A 30 12.87 -5.89 6.43
CA GLY A 30 12.98 -7.11 7.20
C GLY A 30 12.00 -8.16 6.70
N ASP A 31 11.98 -9.31 7.34
CA ASP A 31 11.12 -10.42 6.97
C ASP A 31 9.69 -10.18 7.50
N ASP A 32 8.81 -9.77 6.60
CA ASP A 32 7.43 -9.45 6.96
C ASP A 32 6.63 -10.67 7.44
N VAL A 33 7.04 -11.87 7.05
CA VAL A 33 6.42 -13.11 7.56
C VAL A 33 6.55 -13.20 9.08
N TRP A 34 7.66 -12.73 9.63
CA TRP A 34 7.93 -12.71 11.07
C TRP A 34 7.70 -11.34 11.70
N GLU A 35 7.03 -10.43 10.97
CA GLU A 35 6.78 -9.06 11.43
C GLU A 35 8.06 -8.28 11.77
N GLU A 36 9.11 -8.53 11.02
CA GLU A 36 10.41 -7.89 11.21
C GLU A 36 10.63 -6.67 10.30
N ASP A 37 9.71 -6.41 9.37
CA ASP A 37 9.80 -5.24 8.49
C ASP A 37 9.18 -4.03 9.17
N GLN A 38 10.03 -3.16 9.73
CA GLN A 38 9.58 -1.99 10.47
C GLN A 38 8.90 -0.95 9.57
N THR A 39 9.31 -0.86 8.31
CA THR A 39 8.70 0.08 7.36
C THR A 39 7.25 -0.29 7.06
N VAL A 40 6.95 -1.57 6.92
CA VAL A 40 5.56 -2.03 6.74
C VAL A 40 4.74 -1.74 7.99
N LYS A 41 5.28 -2.02 9.18
CA LYS A 41 4.59 -1.73 10.44
C LYS A 41 4.28 -0.25 10.59
N ASP A 42 5.22 0.61 10.25
CA ASP A 42 5.05 2.06 10.34
C ASP A 42 3.95 2.54 9.38
N LEU A 43 3.91 1.99 8.17
CA LEU A 43 2.87 2.30 7.19
C LEU A 43 1.49 1.89 7.73
N GLU A 44 1.36 0.66 8.21
CA GLU A 44 0.09 0.15 8.74
C GLU A 44 -0.39 1.00 9.91
N SER A 45 0.48 1.29 10.86
CA SER A 45 0.18 2.12 12.02
C SER A 45 -0.26 3.53 11.62
N ARG A 46 0.44 4.14 10.68
CA ARG A 46 0.15 5.48 10.20
C ARG A 46 -1.20 5.56 9.49
N LEU A 47 -1.51 4.59 8.66
CA LEU A 47 -2.79 4.53 7.95
C LEU A 47 -3.95 4.26 8.91
N ALA A 48 -3.77 3.37 9.87
CA ALA A 48 -4.78 3.11 10.90
C ALA A 48 -5.11 4.40 11.66
N THR A 49 -4.09 5.15 12.08
CA THR A 49 -4.27 6.44 12.78
C THR A 49 -4.94 7.47 11.88
N LEU A 50 -4.50 7.59 10.64
CA LEU A 50 -5.03 8.57 9.68
C LEU A 50 -6.53 8.41 9.46
N PHE A 51 -7.02 7.17 9.39
CA PHE A 51 -8.42 6.86 9.14
C PHE A 51 -9.19 6.51 10.42
N SER A 52 -8.58 6.64 11.58
CA SER A 52 -9.22 6.38 12.90
C SER A 52 -9.73 4.94 13.02
N HIS A 53 -8.97 3.99 12.50
CA HIS A 53 -9.25 2.56 12.62
C HIS A 53 -8.30 1.90 13.62
N GLU A 54 -8.69 0.74 14.14
CA GLU A 54 -7.90 -0.01 15.11
C GLU A 54 -6.62 -0.57 14.48
N ALA A 55 -6.69 -0.93 13.21
CA ALA A 55 -5.60 -1.57 12.49
C ALA A 55 -5.70 -1.32 11.00
N ALA A 56 -4.60 -1.55 10.30
CA ALA A 56 -4.52 -1.54 8.86
C ALA A 56 -3.66 -2.72 8.42
N LEU A 57 -3.88 -3.20 7.21
CA LEU A 57 -3.12 -4.31 6.63
C LEU A 57 -2.55 -3.88 5.28
N PHE A 58 -1.23 -3.93 5.15
CA PHE A 58 -0.58 -3.73 3.87
C PHE A 58 -0.77 -4.95 2.98
N CYS A 59 -1.16 -4.69 1.73
CA CYS A 59 -1.26 -5.72 0.69
C CYS A 59 -0.46 -5.28 -0.53
N PRO A 60 0.30 -6.20 -1.15
CA PRO A 60 1.15 -5.85 -2.30
C PRO A 60 0.40 -5.52 -3.58
N SER A 61 -0.92 -5.75 -3.62
CA SER A 61 -1.75 -5.40 -4.78
C SER A 61 -3.18 -5.05 -4.37
N GLY A 62 -3.83 -4.22 -5.19
CA GLY A 62 -5.24 -3.90 -4.99
C GLY A 62 -6.15 -5.11 -5.19
N THR A 63 -5.78 -6.04 -6.06
CA THR A 63 -6.51 -7.29 -6.26
C THR A 63 -6.56 -8.10 -4.97
N MET A 64 -5.44 -8.25 -4.28
CA MET A 64 -5.38 -8.94 -3.00
C MET A 64 -6.23 -8.22 -1.94
N THR A 65 -6.15 -6.90 -1.88
CA THR A 65 -6.96 -6.09 -0.96
C THR A 65 -8.45 -6.32 -1.18
N ASN A 66 -8.90 -6.29 -2.44
CA ASN A 66 -10.31 -6.50 -2.76
C ASN A 66 -10.78 -7.91 -2.41
N GLN A 67 -9.97 -8.91 -2.68
CA GLN A 67 -10.30 -10.31 -2.34
C GLN A 67 -10.42 -10.51 -0.84
N ILE A 68 -9.49 -9.93 -0.06
CA ILE A 68 -9.55 -10.01 1.40
C ILE A 68 -10.79 -9.31 1.93
N ALA A 69 -11.08 -8.09 1.45
CA ALA A 69 -12.24 -7.32 1.88
C ALA A 69 -13.55 -8.07 1.63
N ILE A 70 -13.70 -8.68 0.45
CA ILE A 70 -14.88 -9.48 0.13
C ILE A 70 -14.96 -10.69 1.06
N ARG A 71 -13.86 -11.41 1.25
CA ARG A 71 -13.85 -12.65 2.03
C ARG A 71 -14.19 -12.43 3.50
N VAL A 72 -13.68 -11.34 4.11
CA VAL A 72 -13.93 -11.09 5.54
C VAL A 72 -15.34 -10.58 5.82
N HIS A 73 -16.01 -10.04 4.81
CA HIS A 73 -17.37 -9.46 4.97
C HIS A 73 -18.49 -10.34 4.39
N THR A 74 -18.16 -11.49 3.80
CA THR A 74 -19.14 -12.35 3.15
C THR A 74 -18.95 -13.81 3.54
N LYS A 75 -19.97 -14.62 3.21
CA LYS A 75 -19.97 -16.07 3.33
C LYS A 75 -20.05 -16.67 1.95
N ILE A 76 -19.68 -17.95 1.82
CA ILE A 76 -19.86 -18.69 0.58
C ILE A 76 -21.37 -18.66 0.21
N GLY A 77 -21.66 -18.22 -1.01
CA GLY A 77 -23.03 -18.11 -1.51
C GLY A 77 -23.67 -16.74 -1.40
N ASP A 78 -22.97 -15.80 -0.75
CA ASP A 78 -23.46 -14.40 -0.70
C ASP A 78 -23.36 -13.72 -2.07
#